data_9a53a10ab9d5156c4993d6c58bfd08eb
#
_entry.id   9a53a10ab9d5156c4993d6c58bfd08eb
#
_cell.length_a   1.000
_cell.length_b   1.000
_cell.length_c   1.000
_cell.angle_alpha   90.00
_cell.angle_beta   90.00
_cell.angle_gamma   90.00
#
_symmetry.space_group_name_H-M   'P 1'
#
loop_
_entity.id
_entity.type
_entity.pdbx_description
1 polymer ?
#
loop_
_entity_poly.entity_id
_entity_poly.type
_entity_poly.pdbx_seq_one_letter_code
_entity_poly.pdbx_strand_id
1 'polypeptide(L)'
;MSVLSLEQFMTTSPEQMPYDIIIVGAGSAGAVLAARLSEDEQTRVLLLEYGPSFDPDGYPELLYSGNIIAANGDQRYEWGYYANPVSQPDPVYTPRGKTLGGSSAINAAVACRALPWDFERITAKGLKGWKYEDVLPYYKKMETYPLGEDKYHGREGPLPIHQMTLEEITPVQRATLEAAWQLGFARVEDFNHPEANNGAGPNPMNIINGVRVNTGMAWLTRKVRQRPNLTIVYGALTDKLIVEGNRVKGVQLADGKQCFARQTILSAGAYGSAAILLRSGIGPRHHLESLSIPVVKEAPVGERLRDHAFYWINFAGKAELKGHEHPVVAAQIWTNSSFAKSAREMDIAISPSHLLPADISPTGVAFSLGLELMHCSSTGYIRLKSRDPHDAPEIALNHLTTEDDMRRMVECFRLARLLADMPPLRQLIEYEISPGASVGDDESDIRQALAQGVSTLQHPCSTAPMGPPDDPCAVVDENGCLYGLHDLRVIDASILPEIPLINLNPTIIMMAEKLADALRNDIHEERKNGIHQAGKQRQNNETIVRRHSRRRWFSGCGSRRTS
;
A
#
# COMPACT_ATOMS: atom_id res chain seq x y z
N MET A 1 15.08 3.20 24.94
CA MET A 1 15.37 3.02 23.50
C MET A 1 14.15 2.37 22.87
N SER A 2 13.53 3.02 21.91
CA SER A 2 12.29 2.53 21.32
C SER A 2 12.46 1.80 19.98
N VAL A 3 13.67 1.80 19.40
CA VAL A 3 14.02 1.06 18.19
C VAL A 3 15.09 0.04 18.53
N LEU A 4 14.76 -1.23 18.36
CA LEU A 4 15.58 -2.36 18.82
C LEU A 4 15.78 -3.36 17.66
N SER A 5 16.96 -3.97 17.57
CA SER A 5 17.07 -5.20 16.80
C SER A 5 16.28 -6.32 17.47
N LEU A 6 15.92 -7.36 16.72
CA LEU A 6 15.25 -8.52 17.31
C LEU A 6 16.06 -9.12 18.47
N GLU A 7 17.39 -9.20 18.36
CA GLU A 7 18.26 -9.68 19.41
C GLU A 7 18.20 -8.80 20.67
N GLN A 8 18.26 -7.47 20.51
CA GLN A 8 18.12 -6.53 21.64
C GLN A 8 16.75 -6.64 22.31
N PHE A 9 15.68 -6.73 21.52
CA PHE A 9 14.33 -6.90 22.02
C PHE A 9 14.20 -8.15 22.89
N MET A 10 14.86 -9.23 22.49
CA MET A 10 14.84 -10.51 23.18
C MET A 10 15.58 -10.51 24.51
N THR A 11 16.65 -9.73 24.61
CA THR A 11 17.45 -9.66 25.85
C THR A 11 16.87 -8.70 26.88
N THR A 12 16.10 -7.70 26.43
CA THR A 12 15.55 -6.63 27.30
C THR A 12 14.12 -6.85 27.75
N SER A 13 13.44 -7.87 27.24
CA SER A 13 12.00 -8.10 27.47
C SER A 13 11.71 -9.50 28.03
N PRO A 14 12.08 -9.81 29.28
CA PRO A 14 11.61 -11.03 29.94
C PRO A 14 10.15 -10.86 30.38
N GLU A 15 9.30 -11.84 30.07
CA GLU A 15 7.88 -11.98 30.49
C GLU A 15 7.08 -10.67 30.52
N GLN A 16 6.77 -10.13 29.37
CA GLN A 16 6.06 -8.85 29.28
C GLN A 16 4.55 -9.01 29.34
N MET A 17 3.92 -8.08 30.06
CA MET A 17 2.49 -7.82 29.88
C MET A 17 2.20 -7.59 28.40
N PRO A 18 1.11 -8.16 27.84
CA PRO A 18 0.78 -8.04 26.44
C PRO A 18 0.69 -6.58 26.01
N TYR A 19 1.11 -6.29 24.79
CA TYR A 19 0.88 -4.99 24.18
C TYR A 19 -0.62 -4.76 23.99
N ASP A 20 -1.03 -3.49 23.86
CA ASP A 20 -2.39 -3.21 23.43
C ASP A 20 -2.55 -3.52 21.94
N ILE A 21 -1.54 -3.15 21.14
CA ILE A 21 -1.54 -3.33 19.68
C ILE A 21 -0.19 -3.87 19.20
N ILE A 22 -0.24 -4.91 18.36
CA ILE A 22 0.88 -5.31 17.49
C ILE A 22 0.55 -4.90 16.06
N ILE A 23 1.51 -4.26 15.38
CA ILE A 23 1.46 -3.94 13.96
C ILE A 23 2.56 -4.72 13.25
N VAL A 24 2.21 -5.51 12.24
CA VAL A 24 3.13 -6.33 11.45
C VAL A 24 3.40 -5.65 10.11
N GLY A 25 4.65 -5.25 9.88
CA GLY A 25 5.11 -4.49 8.72
C GLY A 25 5.13 -2.98 8.97
N ALA A 26 6.28 -2.34 8.79
CA ALA A 26 6.49 -0.91 8.94
C ALA A 26 6.52 -0.16 7.59
N GLY A 27 5.71 -0.63 6.62
CA GLY A 27 5.57 -0.03 5.30
C GLY A 27 4.65 1.20 5.29
N SER A 28 4.09 1.50 4.12
CA SER A 28 3.24 2.68 3.87
C SER A 28 2.09 2.83 4.87
N ALA A 29 1.43 1.74 5.26
CA ALA A 29 0.35 1.78 6.26
C ALA A 29 0.87 1.64 7.68
N GLY A 30 1.73 0.64 7.96
CA GLY A 30 2.14 0.32 9.32
C GLY A 30 2.93 1.42 10.01
N ALA A 31 3.75 2.18 9.29
CA ALA A 31 4.45 3.35 9.84
C ALA A 31 3.47 4.45 10.29
N VAL A 32 2.43 4.69 9.48
CA VAL A 32 1.35 5.65 9.80
C VAL A 32 0.59 5.19 11.04
N LEU A 33 0.13 3.94 11.04
CA LEU A 33 -0.62 3.35 12.17
C LEU A 33 0.18 3.42 13.48
N ALA A 34 1.46 3.05 13.45
CA ALA A 34 2.32 3.08 14.64
C ALA A 34 2.48 4.51 15.18
N ALA A 35 2.67 5.50 14.29
CA ALA A 35 2.77 6.90 14.68
C ALA A 35 1.46 7.43 15.27
N ARG A 36 0.30 7.12 14.66
CA ARG A 36 -1.00 7.63 15.11
C ARG A 36 -1.50 6.93 16.37
N LEU A 37 -1.39 5.62 16.45
CA LEU A 37 -1.89 4.86 17.60
C LEU A 37 -1.05 5.09 18.87
N SER A 38 0.24 5.40 18.72
CA SER A 38 1.10 5.76 19.86
C SER A 38 0.97 7.22 20.32
N GLU A 39 0.10 8.04 19.69
CA GLU A 39 -0.24 9.39 20.21
C GLU A 39 -0.96 9.33 21.55
N ASP A 40 -1.75 8.30 21.79
CA ASP A 40 -2.30 8.00 23.11
C ASP A 40 -1.23 7.28 23.96
N GLU A 41 -0.69 7.98 24.95
CA GLU A 41 0.36 7.48 25.85
C GLU A 41 -0.04 6.22 26.64
N GLN A 42 -1.35 5.98 26.79
CA GLN A 42 -1.89 4.78 27.45
C GLN A 42 -1.96 3.56 26.52
N THR A 43 -1.76 3.73 25.22
CA THR A 43 -1.78 2.65 24.23
C THR A 43 -0.36 2.18 23.93
N ARG A 44 -0.04 0.96 24.35
CA ARG A 44 1.28 0.32 24.11
C ARG A 44 1.29 -0.34 22.74
N VAL A 45 2.14 0.16 21.85
CA VAL A 45 2.25 -0.28 20.45
C VAL A 45 3.57 -0.99 20.22
N LEU A 46 3.52 -2.19 19.63
CA LEU A 46 4.67 -2.92 19.10
C LEU A 46 4.58 -2.92 17.56
N LEU A 47 5.59 -2.34 16.91
CA LEU A 47 5.75 -2.37 15.46
C LEU A 47 6.86 -3.35 15.09
N LEU A 48 6.53 -4.35 14.28
CA LEU A 48 7.45 -5.39 13.80
C LEU A 48 7.80 -5.16 12.33
N GLU A 49 9.07 -5.15 11.99
CA GLU A 49 9.58 -5.05 10.61
C GLU A 49 10.69 -6.08 10.39
N TYR A 50 10.70 -6.74 9.22
CA TYR A 50 11.77 -7.68 8.91
C TYR A 50 13.03 -6.99 8.38
N GLY A 51 12.86 -5.96 7.58
CA GLY A 51 13.97 -5.21 7.00
C GLY A 51 14.72 -4.34 8.01
N PRO A 52 15.84 -3.73 7.58
CA PRO A 52 16.64 -2.86 8.43
C PRO A 52 15.92 -1.57 8.79
N SER A 53 16.36 -0.98 9.90
CA SER A 53 15.92 0.34 10.37
C SER A 53 17.06 1.35 10.23
N PHE A 54 16.72 2.55 9.78
CA PHE A 54 17.63 3.68 9.68
C PHE A 54 17.09 4.86 10.48
N ASP A 55 18.00 5.74 10.95
CA ASP A 55 17.57 7.04 11.47
C ASP A 55 16.79 7.80 10.38
N PRO A 56 15.75 8.58 10.69
CA PRO A 56 14.97 9.30 9.68
C PRO A 56 15.80 10.16 8.71
N ASP A 57 16.91 10.72 9.18
CA ASP A 57 17.82 11.52 8.37
C ASP A 57 19.06 10.73 7.88
N GLY A 58 19.10 9.41 8.15
CA GLY A 58 20.25 8.53 7.88
C GLY A 58 19.93 7.36 6.96
N TYR A 59 18.90 7.44 6.13
CA TYR A 59 18.65 6.43 5.12
C TYR A 59 19.80 6.36 4.11
N PRO A 60 20.19 5.17 3.62
CA PRO A 60 21.16 5.03 2.55
C PRO A 60 20.72 5.75 1.28
N GLU A 61 21.67 6.22 0.47
CA GLU A 61 21.38 6.92 -0.79
C GLU A 61 20.45 6.13 -1.71
N LEU A 62 20.65 4.82 -1.80
CA LEU A 62 19.77 3.91 -2.55
C LEU A 62 18.28 4.02 -2.17
N LEU A 63 17.97 4.41 -0.93
CA LEU A 63 16.60 4.51 -0.43
C LEU A 63 16.07 5.95 -0.37
N TYR A 64 16.94 6.95 -0.17
CA TYR A 64 16.48 8.34 -0.12
C TYR A 64 16.57 9.04 -1.47
N SER A 65 17.42 8.59 -2.39
CA SER A 65 17.57 9.24 -3.69
C SER A 65 16.25 9.31 -4.45
N GLY A 66 15.97 10.44 -5.08
CA GLY A 66 14.90 10.58 -6.06
C GLY A 66 15.13 9.74 -7.33
N ASN A 67 16.32 9.17 -7.51
CA ASN A 67 16.60 8.17 -8.53
C ASN A 67 16.08 6.81 -8.07
N ILE A 68 14.92 6.45 -8.57
CA ILE A 68 14.13 5.29 -8.13
C ILE A 68 14.68 3.92 -8.53
N ILE A 69 15.60 3.86 -9.47
CA ILE A 69 16.14 2.56 -9.96
C ILE A 69 17.14 1.97 -8.96
N ALA A 70 17.80 2.82 -8.18
CA ALA A 70 18.98 2.46 -7.41
C ALA A 70 18.76 1.33 -6.39
N ALA A 71 17.56 1.26 -5.77
CA ALA A 71 17.24 0.25 -4.75
C ALA A 71 16.64 -1.05 -5.32
N ASN A 72 16.23 -1.06 -6.59
CA ASN A 72 15.63 -2.23 -7.21
C ASN A 72 16.70 -3.32 -7.46
N GLY A 73 16.40 -4.56 -7.07
CA GLY A 73 17.33 -5.68 -7.16
C GLY A 73 18.31 -5.79 -5.98
N ASP A 74 18.34 -4.84 -5.05
CA ASP A 74 19.16 -4.95 -3.84
C ASP A 74 18.38 -5.66 -2.73
N GLN A 75 18.62 -6.97 -2.58
CA GLN A 75 17.94 -7.83 -1.61
C GLN A 75 18.18 -7.43 -0.15
N ARG A 76 19.05 -6.50 0.17
CA ARG A 76 19.16 -5.91 1.51
C ARG A 76 17.90 -5.11 1.84
N TYR A 77 17.27 -4.48 0.83
CA TYR A 77 16.19 -3.50 0.98
C TYR A 77 14.90 -3.89 0.28
N GLU A 78 14.89 -5.03 -0.43
CA GLU A 78 13.71 -5.56 -1.09
C GLU A 78 13.61 -7.09 -0.97
N TRP A 79 12.40 -7.65 -1.23
CA TRP A 79 12.09 -9.04 -0.96
C TRP A 79 12.54 -10.02 -2.06
N GLY A 80 12.88 -9.57 -3.26
CA GLY A 80 13.27 -10.43 -4.38
C GLY A 80 12.12 -11.25 -4.95
N TYR A 81 10.91 -10.70 -5.00
CA TYR A 81 9.76 -11.43 -5.51
C TYR A 81 9.72 -11.45 -7.03
N TYR A 82 9.23 -12.57 -7.56
CA TYR A 82 8.95 -12.78 -8.95
C TYR A 82 7.55 -13.37 -9.10
N ALA A 83 6.77 -12.82 -10.05
CA ALA A 83 5.48 -13.37 -10.43
C ALA A 83 5.64 -14.39 -11.55
N ASN A 84 4.77 -15.40 -11.56
CA ASN A 84 4.71 -16.39 -12.63
C ASN A 84 4.38 -15.71 -13.97
N PRO A 85 5.09 -16.09 -15.05
CA PRO A 85 4.77 -15.59 -16.39
C PRO A 85 3.43 -16.17 -16.88
N VAL A 86 2.70 -15.41 -17.70
CA VAL A 86 1.46 -15.87 -18.35
C VAL A 86 1.74 -16.34 -19.77
N SER A 87 2.30 -15.47 -20.59
CA SER A 87 2.57 -15.73 -22.01
C SER A 87 4.02 -15.49 -22.40
N GLN A 88 4.83 -15.03 -21.47
CA GLN A 88 6.26 -14.75 -21.66
C GLN A 88 7.12 -15.87 -21.04
N PRO A 89 8.35 -16.08 -21.52
CA PRO A 89 9.19 -17.19 -21.03
C PRO A 89 9.73 -16.96 -19.62
N ASP A 90 9.93 -15.71 -19.22
CA ASP A 90 10.62 -15.36 -17.99
C ASP A 90 9.66 -14.84 -16.91
N PRO A 91 9.94 -15.13 -15.61
CA PRO A 91 9.21 -14.57 -14.51
C PRO A 91 9.28 -13.04 -14.44
N VAL A 92 8.18 -12.39 -14.04
CA VAL A 92 8.10 -10.94 -13.93
C VAL A 92 8.64 -10.50 -12.56
N TYR A 93 9.71 -9.71 -12.56
CA TYR A 93 10.25 -9.12 -11.33
C TYR A 93 9.24 -8.14 -10.70
N THR A 94 8.94 -8.35 -9.41
CA THR A 94 7.95 -7.55 -8.67
C THR A 94 8.50 -7.10 -7.32
N PRO A 95 9.39 -6.06 -7.29
CA PRO A 95 10.06 -5.61 -6.08
C PRO A 95 9.09 -5.08 -5.02
N ARG A 96 9.33 -5.46 -3.77
CA ARG A 96 8.63 -4.94 -2.59
C ARG A 96 9.64 -4.52 -1.55
N GLY A 97 9.49 -3.32 -1.00
CA GLY A 97 10.42 -2.80 -0.02
C GLY A 97 10.44 -3.59 1.28
N LYS A 98 11.65 -3.83 1.78
CA LYS A 98 11.98 -4.55 3.02
C LYS A 98 12.84 -3.65 3.91
N THR A 99 12.19 -2.68 4.55
CA THR A 99 12.81 -1.69 5.44
C THR A 99 11.71 -0.89 6.14
N LEU A 100 12.04 -0.08 7.16
CA LEU A 100 11.11 0.94 7.64
C LEU A 100 10.75 1.91 6.50
N GLY A 101 9.45 2.08 6.24
CA GLY A 101 8.92 2.75 5.07
C GLY A 101 8.44 1.78 3.99
N GLY A 102 8.88 0.51 4.02
CA GLY A 102 8.47 -0.53 3.05
C GLY A 102 8.63 -0.07 1.61
N SER A 103 7.65 -0.39 0.76
CA SER A 103 7.70 -0.02 -0.66
C SER A 103 7.69 1.49 -0.92
N SER A 104 7.28 2.35 0.05
CA SER A 104 7.42 3.80 -0.10
C SER A 104 8.89 4.26 -0.11
N ALA A 105 9.83 3.42 0.35
CA ALA A 105 11.27 3.71 0.32
C ALA A 105 11.94 3.35 -1.02
N ILE A 106 11.25 2.61 -1.91
CA ILE A 106 11.80 2.17 -3.20
C ILE A 106 10.92 2.52 -4.42
N ASN A 107 9.77 3.16 -4.22
CA ASN A 107 8.82 3.51 -5.27
C ASN A 107 9.27 4.72 -6.11
N ALA A 108 8.50 5.01 -7.18
CA ALA A 108 8.72 6.15 -8.05
C ALA A 108 8.41 7.52 -7.42
N ALA A 109 7.95 7.55 -6.17
CA ALA A 109 7.58 8.76 -5.44
C ALA A 109 6.51 9.66 -6.12
N VAL A 110 5.77 9.14 -7.10
CA VAL A 110 4.63 9.84 -7.68
C VAL A 110 3.52 9.90 -6.64
N ALA A 111 3.06 11.11 -6.31
CA ALA A 111 2.15 11.37 -5.20
C ALA A 111 0.71 11.68 -5.66
N CYS A 112 0.27 11.03 -6.73
CA CYS A 112 -1.11 11.10 -7.19
C CYS A 112 -2.02 10.26 -6.28
N ARG A 113 -3.19 10.79 -5.93
CA ARG A 113 -4.17 10.13 -5.06
C ARG A 113 -5.40 9.68 -5.84
N ALA A 114 -6.11 8.68 -5.32
CA ALA A 114 -7.39 8.24 -5.88
C ALA A 114 -8.42 9.38 -5.90
N LEU A 115 -9.19 9.46 -6.97
CA LEU A 115 -10.15 10.51 -7.24
C LEU A 115 -11.60 10.07 -6.89
N PRO A 116 -12.59 10.96 -6.91
CA PRO A 116 -13.97 10.64 -6.55
C PRO A 116 -14.54 9.40 -7.25
N TRP A 117 -14.20 9.18 -8.51
CA TRP A 117 -14.64 8.00 -9.27
C TRP A 117 -14.18 6.66 -8.67
N ASP A 118 -12.96 6.61 -8.11
CA ASP A 118 -12.47 5.40 -7.45
C ASP A 118 -13.31 5.07 -6.22
N PHE A 119 -13.68 6.08 -5.44
CA PHE A 119 -14.51 5.91 -4.24
C PHE A 119 -15.97 5.63 -4.57
N GLU A 120 -16.49 6.14 -5.70
CA GLU A 120 -17.80 5.73 -6.22
C GLU A 120 -17.83 4.22 -6.54
N ARG A 121 -16.77 3.66 -7.14
CA ARG A 121 -16.62 2.21 -7.41
C ARG A 121 -16.54 1.40 -6.12
N ILE A 122 -15.82 1.89 -5.11
CA ILE A 122 -15.70 1.27 -3.79
C ILE A 122 -17.05 1.26 -3.08
N THR A 123 -17.75 2.39 -3.03
CA THR A 123 -19.03 2.51 -2.33
C THR A 123 -20.18 1.80 -3.05
N ALA A 124 -20.11 1.65 -4.37
CA ALA A 124 -21.05 0.83 -5.14
C ALA A 124 -21.07 -0.65 -4.71
N LYS A 125 -20.03 -1.13 -4.02
CA LYS A 125 -19.97 -2.46 -3.40
C LYS A 125 -20.69 -2.54 -2.04
N GLY A 126 -21.31 -1.47 -1.57
CA GLY A 126 -22.03 -1.44 -0.28
C GLY A 126 -21.21 -0.97 0.91
N LEU A 127 -19.95 -0.57 0.71
CA LEU A 127 -19.07 -0.08 1.78
C LEU A 127 -19.49 1.32 2.24
N LYS A 128 -19.60 1.50 3.56
CA LYS A 128 -20.00 2.76 4.19
C LYS A 128 -18.78 3.55 4.68
N GLY A 129 -18.90 4.90 4.66
CA GLY A 129 -17.83 5.78 5.15
C GLY A 129 -16.60 5.82 4.22
N TRP A 130 -16.75 5.43 2.96
CA TRP A 130 -15.69 5.43 1.95
C TRP A 130 -16.03 6.30 0.74
N LYS A 131 -16.95 7.25 0.86
CA LYS A 131 -17.13 8.29 -0.18
C LYS A 131 -15.92 9.21 -0.22
N TYR A 132 -15.73 9.90 -1.33
CA TYR A 132 -14.60 10.83 -1.46
C TYR A 132 -14.60 11.90 -0.35
N GLU A 133 -15.78 12.41 0.02
CA GLU A 133 -15.94 13.37 1.12
C GLU A 133 -15.54 12.81 2.48
N ASP A 134 -15.72 11.50 2.71
CA ASP A 134 -15.34 10.82 3.95
C ASP A 134 -13.82 10.65 4.06
N VAL A 135 -13.11 10.54 2.93
CA VAL A 135 -11.66 10.26 2.88
C VAL A 135 -10.81 11.50 2.61
N LEU A 136 -11.37 12.54 2.01
CA LEU A 136 -10.67 13.80 1.71
C LEU A 136 -10.01 14.44 2.94
N PRO A 137 -10.63 14.47 4.14
CA PRO A 137 -9.97 14.96 5.34
C PRO A 137 -8.66 14.23 5.68
N TYR A 138 -8.57 12.93 5.38
CA TYR A 138 -7.39 12.12 5.64
C TYR A 138 -6.31 12.30 4.58
N TYR A 139 -6.67 12.55 3.32
CA TYR A 139 -5.73 13.02 2.30
C TYR A 139 -5.11 14.36 2.70
N LYS A 140 -5.92 15.31 3.18
CA LYS A 140 -5.43 16.60 3.69
C LYS A 140 -4.56 16.44 4.95
N LYS A 141 -4.94 15.55 5.86
CA LYS A 141 -4.20 15.27 7.11
C LYS A 141 -2.81 14.69 6.85
N MET A 142 -2.63 13.92 5.78
CA MET A 142 -1.36 13.26 5.50
C MET A 142 -0.35 14.16 4.77
N GLU A 143 -0.78 15.20 4.04
CA GLU A 143 0.07 15.93 3.11
C GLU A 143 0.41 17.36 3.54
N THR A 144 1.59 17.82 3.14
CA THR A 144 1.94 19.24 2.99
C THR A 144 2.11 19.51 1.51
N TYR A 145 1.09 20.10 0.87
CA TYR A 145 1.10 20.43 -0.55
C TYR A 145 0.91 21.95 -0.72
N PRO A 146 1.92 22.69 -1.18
CA PRO A 146 1.91 24.15 -1.15
C PRO A 146 1.01 24.80 -2.21
N LEU A 147 0.59 24.04 -3.22
CA LEU A 147 -0.24 24.50 -4.34
C LEU A 147 -1.67 24.00 -4.24
N GLY A 148 -2.51 24.40 -5.20
CA GLY A 148 -3.92 24.02 -5.24
C GLY A 148 -4.78 24.71 -4.18
N GLU A 149 -6.06 24.38 -4.13
CA GLU A 149 -7.02 24.96 -3.22
C GLU A 149 -7.01 24.32 -1.84
N ASP A 150 -7.07 25.12 -0.75
CA ASP A 150 -7.15 24.63 0.63
C ASP A 150 -8.34 23.71 0.90
N LYS A 151 -9.37 23.81 0.06
CA LYS A 151 -10.52 22.90 0.11
C LYS A 151 -10.11 21.45 -0.12
N TYR A 152 -9.14 21.21 -1.02
CA TYR A 152 -8.73 19.89 -1.46
C TYR A 152 -7.36 19.46 -0.92
N HIS A 153 -6.51 20.41 -0.53
CA HIS A 153 -5.12 20.16 -0.14
C HIS A 153 -4.83 20.47 1.32
N GLY A 154 -3.96 19.63 1.92
CA GLY A 154 -3.41 19.83 3.26
C GLY A 154 -2.15 20.69 3.24
N ARG A 155 -1.88 21.41 4.35
CA ARG A 155 -0.73 22.33 4.50
C ARG A 155 0.24 21.92 5.60
N GLU A 156 -0.14 20.96 6.46
CA GLU A 156 0.58 20.66 7.70
C GLU A 156 0.80 19.14 7.91
N GLY A 157 0.47 18.32 6.92
CA GLY A 157 0.66 16.87 7.01
C GLY A 157 2.14 16.46 6.91
N PRO A 158 2.49 15.26 7.41
CA PRO A 158 3.88 14.82 7.45
C PRO A 158 4.51 14.50 6.09
N LEU A 159 3.71 14.23 5.05
CA LEU A 159 4.22 13.92 3.71
C LEU A 159 4.32 15.19 2.88
N PRO A 160 5.53 15.73 2.63
CA PRO A 160 5.70 16.86 1.74
C PRO A 160 5.51 16.41 0.29
N ILE A 161 4.77 17.22 -0.48
CA ILE A 161 4.54 17.01 -1.90
C ILE A 161 5.00 18.23 -2.68
N HIS A 162 5.82 18.00 -3.68
CA HIS A 162 6.28 18.99 -4.63
C HIS A 162 5.59 18.77 -5.98
N GLN A 163 4.91 19.78 -6.51
CA GLN A 163 4.40 19.76 -7.87
C GLN A 163 5.54 20.09 -8.82
N MET A 164 5.89 19.13 -9.68
CA MET A 164 6.92 19.36 -10.69
C MET A 164 6.48 20.42 -11.69
N THR A 165 7.41 21.22 -12.15
CA THR A 165 7.19 22.24 -13.19
C THR A 165 7.76 21.77 -14.53
N LEU A 166 7.40 22.46 -15.62
CA LEU A 166 7.93 22.15 -16.96
C LEU A 166 9.45 22.39 -17.07
N GLU A 167 10.01 23.24 -16.23
CA GLU A 167 11.44 23.55 -16.17
C GLU A 167 12.22 22.46 -15.43
N GLU A 168 11.59 21.76 -14.50
CA GLU A 168 12.22 20.72 -13.67
C GLU A 168 12.21 19.34 -14.32
N ILE A 169 11.28 19.08 -15.25
CA ILE A 169 11.19 17.79 -15.96
C ILE A 169 12.18 17.71 -17.12
N THR A 170 12.49 16.49 -17.56
CA THR A 170 13.47 16.25 -18.62
C THR A 170 12.97 16.73 -20.00
N PRO A 171 13.88 17.00 -20.96
CA PRO A 171 13.48 17.34 -22.33
C PRO A 171 12.55 16.32 -22.97
N VAL A 172 12.75 15.00 -22.72
CA VAL A 172 11.88 13.93 -23.23
C VAL A 172 10.48 14.01 -22.61
N GLN A 173 10.40 14.20 -21.28
CA GLN A 173 9.12 14.33 -20.58
C GLN A 173 8.36 15.55 -21.08
N ARG A 174 9.03 16.69 -21.23
CA ARG A 174 8.43 17.92 -21.78
C ARG A 174 7.95 17.71 -23.20
N ALA A 175 8.77 17.16 -24.08
CA ALA A 175 8.39 16.91 -25.47
C ALA A 175 7.20 15.96 -25.60
N THR A 176 7.11 14.95 -24.70
CA THR A 176 5.95 14.06 -24.64
C THR A 176 4.67 14.81 -24.24
N LEU A 177 4.73 15.69 -23.24
CA LEU A 177 3.58 16.53 -22.88
C LEU A 177 3.18 17.48 -23.99
N GLU A 178 4.14 18.13 -24.66
CA GLU A 178 3.90 19.01 -25.80
C GLU A 178 3.26 18.25 -26.99
N ALA A 179 3.71 17.03 -27.25
CA ALA A 179 3.10 16.15 -28.24
C ALA A 179 1.63 15.83 -27.89
N ALA A 180 1.36 15.51 -26.63
CA ALA A 180 -0.01 15.26 -26.16
C ALA A 180 -0.90 16.50 -26.30
N TRP A 181 -0.42 17.68 -25.92
CA TRP A 181 -1.19 18.92 -26.07
C TRP A 181 -1.44 19.28 -27.54
N GLN A 182 -0.52 18.99 -28.44
CA GLN A 182 -0.74 19.15 -29.90
C GLN A 182 -1.79 18.17 -30.44
N LEU A 183 -1.94 17.00 -29.83
CA LEU A 183 -3.02 16.05 -30.13
C LEU A 183 -4.36 16.42 -29.48
N GLY A 184 -4.41 17.53 -28.73
CA GLY A 184 -5.65 18.05 -28.13
C GLY A 184 -5.91 17.58 -26.69
N PHE A 185 -4.95 16.91 -26.04
CA PHE A 185 -5.07 16.61 -24.61
C PHE A 185 -5.11 17.90 -23.79
N ALA A 186 -5.91 17.93 -22.74
CA ALA A 186 -5.95 19.05 -21.81
C ALA A 186 -4.64 19.16 -21.02
N ARG A 187 -4.28 20.37 -20.59
CA ARG A 187 -3.21 20.58 -19.62
C ARG A 187 -3.75 20.30 -18.23
N VAL A 188 -3.09 19.41 -17.49
CA VAL A 188 -3.40 19.11 -16.09
C VAL A 188 -2.32 19.73 -15.22
N GLU A 189 -2.71 20.72 -14.41
CA GLU A 189 -1.81 21.39 -13.47
C GLU A 189 -1.76 20.68 -12.11
N ASP A 190 -2.85 19.95 -11.77
CA ASP A 190 -3.00 19.24 -10.51
C ASP A 190 -3.76 17.93 -10.72
N PHE A 191 -3.04 16.81 -10.73
CA PHE A 191 -3.64 15.47 -10.81
C PHE A 191 -4.39 15.05 -9.54
N ASN A 192 -4.25 15.79 -8.46
CA ASN A 192 -4.92 15.55 -7.18
C ASN A 192 -6.21 16.36 -7.01
N HIS A 193 -6.53 17.24 -7.97
CA HIS A 193 -7.82 17.93 -7.98
C HIS A 193 -8.95 16.94 -8.28
N PRO A 194 -10.08 16.97 -7.53
CA PRO A 194 -11.17 16.00 -7.69
C PRO A 194 -11.84 15.99 -9.06
N GLU A 195 -11.68 17.06 -9.83
CA GLU A 195 -12.15 17.19 -11.21
C GLU A 195 -11.04 16.96 -12.24
N ALA A 196 -9.86 16.47 -11.81
CA ALA A 196 -8.80 16.11 -12.74
C ALA A 196 -9.32 15.05 -13.72
N ASN A 197 -9.10 15.30 -14.98
CA ASN A 197 -9.64 14.51 -16.07
C ASN A 197 -8.56 14.16 -17.08
N ASN A 198 -8.99 13.51 -18.15
CA ASN A 198 -8.23 13.20 -19.34
C ASN A 198 -7.30 14.35 -19.76
N GLY A 199 -5.98 14.16 -19.63
CA GLY A 199 -5.01 15.21 -19.91
C GLY A 199 -3.57 14.81 -19.64
N ALA A 200 -2.68 15.78 -19.78
CA ALA A 200 -1.24 15.61 -19.67
C ALA A 200 -0.61 16.72 -18.84
N GLY A 201 0.31 16.37 -17.96
CA GLY A 201 1.01 17.32 -17.11
C GLY A 201 2.15 16.74 -16.31
N PRO A 202 2.94 17.58 -15.62
CA PRO A 202 3.93 17.14 -14.65
C PRO A 202 3.29 16.50 -13.42
N ASN A 203 3.98 15.51 -12.83
CA ASN A 203 3.49 14.80 -11.65
C ASN A 203 3.71 15.59 -10.35
N PRO A 204 2.81 15.48 -9.37
CA PRO A 204 3.13 15.73 -7.98
C PRO A 204 4.03 14.60 -7.44
N MET A 205 5.11 14.96 -6.72
CA MET A 205 6.12 14.02 -6.24
C MET A 205 6.37 14.21 -4.75
N ASN A 206 6.56 13.13 -3.98
CA ASN A 206 7.08 13.23 -2.62
C ASN A 206 8.63 13.20 -2.60
N ILE A 207 9.21 14.02 -3.48
CA ILE A 207 10.66 14.26 -3.58
C ILE A 207 10.90 15.74 -3.28
N ILE A 208 11.73 16.02 -2.26
CA ILE A 208 12.11 17.36 -1.87
C ILE A 208 13.64 17.47 -1.91
N ASN A 209 14.16 18.40 -2.70
CA ASN A 209 15.62 18.60 -2.86
C ASN A 209 16.36 17.28 -3.23
N GLY A 210 15.78 16.48 -4.11
CA GLY A 210 16.34 15.20 -4.55
C GLY A 210 16.18 14.05 -3.55
N VAL A 211 15.53 14.29 -2.40
CA VAL A 211 15.26 13.29 -1.37
C VAL A 211 13.84 12.77 -1.50
N ARG A 212 13.68 11.47 -1.71
CA ARG A 212 12.40 10.74 -1.58
C ARG A 212 12.02 10.65 -0.12
N VAL A 213 10.90 11.26 0.27
CA VAL A 213 10.38 11.20 1.63
C VAL A 213 9.46 9.99 1.77
N ASN A 214 9.94 8.92 2.38
CA ASN A 214 9.15 7.71 2.62
C ASN A 214 8.41 7.78 3.97
N THR A 215 7.48 6.84 4.22
CA THR A 215 6.66 6.84 5.44
C THR A 215 7.48 6.58 6.72
N GLY A 216 8.61 5.87 6.63
CA GLY A 216 9.52 5.68 7.76
C GLY A 216 10.24 6.97 8.17
N MET A 217 10.42 7.92 7.24
CA MET A 217 10.95 9.27 7.51
C MET A 217 9.83 10.20 8.00
N ALA A 218 8.70 10.22 7.29
CA ALA A 218 7.63 11.18 7.50
C ALA A 218 6.83 10.95 8.79
N TRP A 219 6.50 9.69 9.11
CA TRP A 219 5.70 9.35 10.30
C TRP A 219 6.54 8.85 11.48
N LEU A 220 7.57 8.02 11.23
CA LEU A 220 8.44 7.52 12.29
C LEU A 220 9.62 8.48 12.52
N THR A 221 9.31 9.74 12.78
CA THR A 221 10.29 10.79 13.09
C THR A 221 11.05 10.47 14.38
N ARG A 222 12.19 11.12 14.63
CA ARG A 222 12.94 10.96 15.89
C ARG A 222 12.06 11.16 17.12
N LYS A 223 11.16 12.17 17.11
CA LYS A 223 10.23 12.44 18.20
C LYS A 223 9.25 11.26 18.42
N VAL A 224 8.69 10.71 17.35
CA VAL A 224 7.77 9.56 17.44
C VAL A 224 8.51 8.33 17.96
N ARG A 225 9.72 8.05 17.46
CA ARG A 225 10.54 6.91 17.90
C ARG A 225 11.01 7.00 19.36
N GLN A 226 10.91 8.17 19.99
CA GLN A 226 11.25 8.38 21.41
C GLN A 226 10.06 8.19 22.36
N ARG A 227 8.86 7.94 21.85
CA ARG A 227 7.67 7.70 22.69
C ARG A 227 7.86 6.45 23.53
N PRO A 228 7.61 6.51 24.86
CA PRO A 228 7.85 5.37 25.75
C PRO A 228 6.87 4.20 25.54
N ASN A 229 5.71 4.48 24.94
CA ASN A 229 4.66 3.51 24.63
C ASN A 229 4.76 2.92 23.23
N LEU A 230 5.75 3.30 22.41
CA LEU A 230 6.04 2.72 21.09
C LEU A 230 7.34 1.92 21.13
N THR A 231 7.26 0.64 20.79
CA THR A 231 8.43 -0.22 20.57
C THR A 231 8.50 -0.60 19.09
N ILE A 232 9.61 -0.33 18.42
CA ILE A 232 9.86 -0.71 17.03
C ILE A 232 10.94 -1.78 17.02
N VAL A 233 10.65 -2.94 16.43
CA VAL A 233 11.59 -4.06 16.32
C VAL A 233 11.86 -4.36 14.85
N TYR A 234 13.13 -4.25 14.45
CA TYR A 234 13.58 -4.61 13.10
C TYR A 234 14.31 -5.97 13.09
N GLY A 235 14.38 -6.62 11.94
CA GLY A 235 14.87 -8.00 11.81
C GLY A 235 13.83 -9.05 12.23
N ALA A 236 12.57 -8.65 12.44
CA ALA A 236 11.50 -9.49 12.97
C ALA A 236 10.60 -10.03 11.84
N LEU A 237 10.92 -11.19 11.29
CA LEU A 237 10.08 -11.88 10.32
C LEU A 237 8.90 -12.54 11.04
N THR A 238 7.69 -12.08 10.76
CA THR A 238 6.46 -12.70 11.26
C THR A 238 6.09 -13.91 10.42
N ASP A 239 5.96 -15.06 11.08
CA ASP A 239 5.49 -16.29 10.45
C ASP A 239 3.97 -16.35 10.35
N LYS A 240 3.29 -16.35 11.50
CA LYS A 240 1.85 -16.56 11.58
C LYS A 240 1.22 -15.91 12.81
N LEU A 241 -0.10 -15.89 12.81
CA LEU A 241 -0.92 -15.46 13.94
C LEU A 241 -1.00 -16.57 15.01
N ILE A 242 -1.13 -16.16 16.27
CA ILE A 242 -1.49 -17.03 17.39
C ILE A 242 -3.00 -16.91 17.58
N VAL A 243 -3.73 -18.01 17.31
CA VAL A 243 -5.19 -18.02 17.36
C VAL A 243 -5.64 -18.99 18.46
N GLU A 244 -6.50 -18.52 19.37
CA GLU A 244 -7.15 -19.31 20.41
C GLU A 244 -8.68 -19.20 20.25
N GLY A 245 -9.31 -20.31 19.89
CA GLY A 245 -10.73 -20.31 19.52
C GLY A 245 -10.97 -19.40 18.30
N ASN A 246 -11.75 -18.33 18.49
CA ASN A 246 -12.03 -17.35 17.46
C ASN A 246 -11.34 -15.99 17.70
N ARG A 247 -10.28 -15.96 18.53
CA ARG A 247 -9.53 -14.73 18.87
C ARG A 247 -8.07 -14.84 18.51
N VAL A 248 -7.54 -13.77 17.94
CA VAL A 248 -6.10 -13.60 17.71
C VAL A 248 -5.47 -13.02 18.98
N LYS A 249 -4.43 -13.68 19.49
CA LYS A 249 -3.71 -13.30 20.71
C LYS A 249 -2.39 -12.59 20.45
N GLY A 250 -1.92 -12.63 19.21
CA GLY A 250 -0.65 -12.05 18.80
C GLY A 250 -0.07 -12.76 17.60
N VAL A 251 1.26 -12.74 17.51
CA VAL A 251 2.00 -13.29 16.38
C VAL A 251 3.14 -14.19 16.84
N GLN A 252 3.47 -15.18 16.01
CA GLN A 252 4.69 -15.99 16.12
C GLN A 252 5.67 -15.50 15.05
N LEU A 253 6.92 -15.28 15.44
CA LEU A 253 8.03 -14.96 14.54
C LEU A 253 8.63 -16.23 13.93
N ALA A 254 9.40 -16.07 12.85
CA ALA A 254 10.05 -17.19 12.15
C ALA A 254 11.04 -17.99 13.04
N ASP A 255 11.62 -17.37 14.05
CA ASP A 255 12.49 -18.02 15.05
C ASP A 255 11.70 -18.75 16.15
N GLY A 256 10.38 -18.82 16.06
CA GLY A 256 9.47 -19.48 17.00
C GLY A 256 9.00 -18.62 18.17
N LYS A 257 9.54 -17.42 18.34
CA LYS A 257 9.14 -16.51 19.42
C LYS A 257 7.75 -15.96 19.24
N GLN A 258 7.09 -15.66 20.35
CA GLN A 258 5.71 -15.20 20.38
C GLN A 258 5.62 -13.79 20.99
N CYS A 259 4.84 -12.94 20.35
CA CYS A 259 4.48 -11.61 20.84
C CYS A 259 2.96 -11.56 21.01
N PHE A 260 2.51 -11.09 22.19
CA PHE A 260 1.09 -11.06 22.54
C PHE A 260 0.54 -9.63 22.60
N ALA A 261 -0.69 -9.46 22.15
CA ALA A 261 -1.42 -8.19 22.19
C ALA A 261 -2.92 -8.41 22.32
N ARG A 262 -3.62 -7.32 22.69
CA ARG A 262 -5.09 -7.29 22.66
C ARG A 262 -5.62 -7.21 21.23
N GLN A 263 -4.92 -6.48 20.35
CA GLN A 263 -5.26 -6.29 18.94
C GLN A 263 -4.04 -6.53 18.08
N THR A 264 -4.20 -7.27 16.98
CA THR A 264 -3.14 -7.47 15.96
C THR A 264 -3.58 -6.81 14.65
N ILE A 265 -2.67 -6.08 14.00
CA ILE A 265 -2.87 -5.44 12.71
C ILE A 265 -1.84 -5.96 11.72
N LEU A 266 -2.28 -6.57 10.63
CA LEU A 266 -1.42 -6.92 9.51
C LEU A 266 -1.30 -5.72 8.57
N SER A 267 -0.07 -5.29 8.33
CA SER A 267 0.31 -4.19 7.41
C SER A 267 1.54 -4.59 6.57
N ALA A 268 1.68 -5.90 6.30
CA ALA A 268 2.82 -6.48 5.59
C ALA A 268 2.72 -6.37 4.05
N GLY A 269 1.75 -5.60 3.55
CA GLY A 269 1.47 -5.40 2.14
C GLY A 269 0.72 -6.56 1.48
N ALA A 270 0.29 -6.37 0.23
CA ALA A 270 -0.60 -7.30 -0.46
C ALA A 270 -0.08 -8.74 -0.50
N TYR A 271 1.22 -8.95 -0.64
CA TYR A 271 1.82 -10.28 -0.65
C TYR A 271 2.04 -10.83 0.76
N GLY A 272 2.65 -10.04 1.65
CA GLY A 272 3.03 -10.47 2.99
C GLY A 272 1.82 -10.73 3.90
N SER A 273 0.82 -9.85 3.91
CA SER A 273 -0.39 -10.02 4.73
C SER A 273 -1.18 -11.25 4.31
N ALA A 274 -1.35 -11.49 2.99
CA ALA A 274 -1.98 -12.71 2.50
C ALA A 274 -1.18 -13.97 2.91
N ALA A 275 0.14 -13.97 2.76
CA ALA A 275 0.99 -15.11 3.13
C ALA A 275 0.91 -15.42 4.64
N ILE A 276 0.90 -14.40 5.51
CA ILE A 276 0.74 -14.57 6.97
C ILE A 276 -0.64 -15.17 7.28
N LEU A 277 -1.72 -14.67 6.67
CA LEU A 277 -3.07 -15.22 6.85
C LEU A 277 -3.13 -16.68 6.44
N LEU A 278 -2.60 -17.02 5.27
CA LEU A 278 -2.57 -18.40 4.76
C LEU A 278 -1.78 -19.34 5.70
N ARG A 279 -0.56 -18.96 6.14
CA ARG A 279 0.22 -19.77 7.09
C ARG A 279 -0.47 -19.92 8.45
N SER A 280 -1.35 -18.97 8.79
CA SER A 280 -2.17 -19.03 10.01
C SER A 280 -3.42 -19.91 9.87
N GLY A 281 -3.62 -20.57 8.73
CA GLY A 281 -4.82 -21.38 8.47
C GLY A 281 -6.06 -20.56 8.11
N ILE A 282 -5.88 -19.33 7.65
CA ILE A 282 -6.96 -18.44 7.19
C ILE A 282 -6.86 -18.31 5.68
N GLY A 283 -7.73 -18.99 4.94
CA GLY A 283 -7.64 -19.02 3.47
C GLY A 283 -8.50 -20.10 2.83
N PRO A 284 -8.34 -20.34 1.51
CA PRO A 284 -9.06 -21.39 0.80
C PRO A 284 -8.70 -22.77 1.34
N ARG A 285 -9.72 -23.53 1.78
CA ARG A 285 -9.57 -24.85 2.42
C ARG A 285 -8.68 -25.79 1.63
N HIS A 286 -8.95 -25.98 0.34
CA HIS A 286 -8.22 -26.93 -0.51
C HIS A 286 -6.72 -26.60 -0.58
N HIS A 287 -6.36 -25.30 -0.63
CA HIS A 287 -4.97 -24.86 -0.65
C HIS A 287 -4.27 -25.12 0.69
N LEU A 288 -4.94 -24.79 1.82
CA LEU A 288 -4.39 -25.01 3.15
C LEU A 288 -4.16 -26.50 3.42
N GLU A 289 -5.14 -27.35 3.09
CA GLU A 289 -5.07 -28.81 3.24
C GLU A 289 -3.95 -29.43 2.39
N SER A 290 -3.71 -28.91 1.15
CA SER A 290 -2.61 -29.38 0.28
C SER A 290 -1.23 -29.19 0.90
N LEU A 291 -1.10 -28.18 1.78
CA LEU A 291 0.13 -27.91 2.54
C LEU A 291 0.10 -28.46 3.97
N SER A 292 -0.92 -29.26 4.32
CA SER A 292 -1.12 -29.76 5.68
C SER A 292 -1.19 -28.64 6.74
N ILE A 293 -1.78 -27.50 6.39
CA ILE A 293 -2.06 -26.39 7.30
C ILE A 293 -3.48 -26.57 7.84
N PRO A 294 -3.66 -26.67 9.18
CA PRO A 294 -4.99 -26.75 9.77
C PRO A 294 -5.86 -25.53 9.41
N VAL A 295 -7.08 -25.77 8.95
CA VAL A 295 -8.00 -24.69 8.60
C VAL A 295 -8.60 -24.08 9.87
N VAL A 296 -8.21 -22.85 10.17
CA VAL A 296 -8.75 -22.02 11.26
C VAL A 296 -10.01 -21.31 10.78
N LYS A 297 -9.94 -20.70 9.59
CA LYS A 297 -11.05 -19.99 8.98
C LYS A 297 -10.98 -20.12 7.46
N GLU A 298 -12.03 -20.63 6.84
CA GLU A 298 -12.16 -20.59 5.39
C GLU A 298 -12.52 -19.18 4.92
N ALA A 299 -11.69 -18.62 4.04
CA ALA A 299 -11.84 -17.27 3.50
C ALA A 299 -11.11 -17.17 2.14
N PRO A 300 -11.53 -16.27 1.22
CA PRO A 300 -10.95 -16.16 -0.12
C PRO A 300 -9.62 -15.35 -0.13
N VAL A 301 -8.78 -15.54 0.89
CA VAL A 301 -7.48 -14.87 0.99
C VAL A 301 -6.57 -15.29 -0.15
N GLY A 302 -6.01 -14.31 -0.85
CA GLY A 302 -5.10 -14.53 -1.97
C GLY A 302 -5.78 -14.91 -3.29
N GLU A 303 -7.09 -15.15 -3.33
CA GLU A 303 -7.82 -15.56 -4.55
C GLU A 303 -8.09 -14.38 -5.51
N ARG A 304 -7.84 -13.15 -5.07
CA ARG A 304 -8.05 -11.95 -5.87
C ARG A 304 -6.86 -11.00 -5.70
N LEU A 305 -5.87 -11.16 -6.56
CA LEU A 305 -4.78 -10.20 -6.70
C LEU A 305 -5.10 -9.25 -7.85
N ARG A 306 -5.11 -7.96 -7.57
CA ARG A 306 -5.19 -6.90 -8.58
C ARG A 306 -3.85 -6.19 -8.68
N ASP A 307 -3.51 -5.80 -9.90
CA ASP A 307 -2.32 -4.99 -10.19
C ASP A 307 -2.53 -4.30 -11.55
N HIS A 308 -1.83 -3.21 -11.82
CA HIS A 308 -1.84 -2.54 -13.10
C HIS A 308 -0.87 -3.22 -14.06
N ALA A 309 -1.37 -3.64 -15.23
CA ALA A 309 -0.53 -4.15 -16.29
C ALA A 309 0.27 -3.01 -16.91
N PHE A 310 1.50 -3.33 -17.28
CA PHE A 310 2.48 -2.36 -17.73
C PHE A 310 3.28 -2.88 -18.92
N TYR A 311 3.61 -2.02 -19.89
CA TYR A 311 4.44 -2.38 -21.02
C TYR A 311 5.36 -1.22 -21.40
N TRP A 312 6.56 -1.53 -21.87
CA TRP A 312 7.55 -0.52 -22.27
C TRP A 312 7.70 -0.46 -23.80
N ILE A 313 7.55 0.75 -24.39
CA ILE A 313 8.12 1.04 -25.69
C ILE A 313 9.40 1.83 -25.45
N ASN A 314 10.53 1.26 -25.88
CA ASN A 314 11.85 1.76 -25.56
C ASN A 314 12.49 2.43 -26.77
N PHE A 315 13.13 3.57 -26.57
CA PHE A 315 13.73 4.37 -27.62
C PHE A 315 15.20 4.67 -27.35
N ALA A 316 16.00 4.67 -28.40
CA ALA A 316 17.29 5.32 -28.41
C ALA A 316 17.07 6.82 -28.54
N GLY A 317 17.49 7.58 -27.56
CA GLY A 317 17.46 9.02 -27.59
C GLY A 317 18.67 9.59 -28.34
N LYS A 318 18.59 10.84 -28.80
CA LYS A 318 19.73 11.54 -29.38
C LYS A 318 20.81 11.81 -28.34
N ALA A 319 22.08 11.78 -28.77
CA ALA A 319 23.25 11.91 -27.90
C ALA A 319 23.28 13.24 -27.12
N GLU A 320 22.66 14.29 -27.65
CA GLU A 320 22.54 15.61 -27.01
C GLU A 320 21.71 15.61 -25.72
N LEU A 321 20.91 14.57 -25.48
CA LEU A 321 20.11 14.39 -24.25
C LEU A 321 20.95 13.83 -23.10
N LYS A 322 22.19 13.45 -23.31
CA LYS A 322 23.06 12.90 -22.28
C LYS A 322 23.28 13.87 -21.12
N GLY A 323 23.02 13.39 -19.90
CA GLY A 323 23.08 14.23 -18.69
C GLY A 323 21.77 14.93 -18.34
N HIS A 324 20.69 14.67 -19.11
CA HIS A 324 19.36 15.24 -18.88
C HIS A 324 18.30 14.16 -18.60
N GLU A 325 18.70 13.07 -17.91
CA GLU A 325 17.83 11.90 -17.63
C GLU A 325 17.13 11.99 -16.24
N HIS A 326 17.26 13.10 -15.55
CA HIS A 326 16.64 13.30 -14.23
C HIS A 326 15.71 14.53 -14.21
N PRO A 327 14.56 14.42 -13.52
CA PRO A 327 14.02 13.27 -12.77
C PRO A 327 13.58 12.12 -13.68
N VAL A 328 13.72 10.89 -13.19
CA VAL A 328 13.52 9.68 -14.01
C VAL A 328 12.06 9.51 -14.46
N VAL A 329 11.10 9.81 -13.58
CA VAL A 329 9.65 9.81 -13.86
C VAL A 329 9.06 11.06 -13.22
N ALA A 330 8.54 11.98 -14.01
CA ALA A 330 7.95 13.22 -13.46
C ALA A 330 6.83 13.81 -14.34
N ALA A 331 6.32 13.07 -15.30
CA ALA A 331 5.23 13.49 -16.16
C ALA A 331 4.35 12.30 -16.55
N GLN A 332 3.10 12.56 -16.81
CA GLN A 332 2.16 11.53 -17.28
C GLN A 332 1.09 12.11 -18.21
N ILE A 333 0.56 11.23 -19.04
CA ILE A 333 -0.67 11.42 -19.79
C ILE A 333 -1.68 10.43 -19.21
N TRP A 334 -2.81 10.90 -18.76
CA TRP A 334 -3.87 10.06 -18.18
C TRP A 334 -5.14 10.23 -19.02
N THR A 335 -5.65 9.14 -19.60
CA THR A 335 -6.68 9.23 -20.64
C THR A 335 -7.60 8.02 -20.68
N ASN A 336 -8.60 8.12 -21.53
CA ASN A 336 -9.56 7.06 -21.82
C ASN A 336 -9.19 6.33 -23.11
N SER A 337 -9.30 4.99 -23.08
CA SER A 337 -9.45 4.23 -24.33
C SER A 337 -10.85 4.44 -24.93
N SER A 338 -11.08 4.01 -26.15
CA SER A 338 -12.41 4.00 -26.76
C SER A 338 -13.39 3.04 -26.07
N PHE A 339 -12.88 2.16 -25.20
CA PHE A 339 -13.63 1.19 -24.40
C PHE A 339 -14.00 1.69 -23.01
N ALA A 340 -13.55 2.89 -22.65
CA ALA A 340 -13.91 3.50 -21.37
C ALA A 340 -15.42 3.73 -21.28
N LYS A 341 -16.01 3.35 -20.14
CA LYS A 341 -17.47 3.43 -19.91
C LYS A 341 -17.92 4.85 -19.55
N SER A 342 -17.00 5.71 -19.19
CA SER A 342 -17.26 7.12 -18.87
C SER A 342 -16.02 7.98 -19.10
N ALA A 343 -16.21 9.28 -19.25
CA ALA A 343 -15.11 10.24 -19.38
C ALA A 343 -14.20 10.31 -18.13
N ARG A 344 -14.65 9.78 -16.98
CA ARG A 344 -13.90 9.76 -15.73
C ARG A 344 -13.15 8.45 -15.48
N GLU A 345 -13.27 7.48 -16.37
CA GLU A 345 -12.67 6.17 -16.14
C GLU A 345 -11.14 6.22 -16.24
N MET A 346 -10.59 7.01 -17.19
CA MET A 346 -9.15 7.20 -17.39
C MET A 346 -8.38 5.88 -17.25
N ASP A 347 -8.81 4.90 -18.05
CA ASP A 347 -8.46 3.50 -17.95
C ASP A 347 -7.06 3.16 -18.50
N ILE A 348 -6.41 4.13 -19.17
CA ILE A 348 -5.03 4.01 -19.66
C ILE A 348 -4.21 5.25 -19.30
N ALA A 349 -2.90 5.06 -19.12
CA ALA A 349 -1.96 6.16 -18.95
C ALA A 349 -0.65 5.90 -19.69
N ILE A 350 0.11 6.95 -19.95
CA ILE A 350 1.45 6.89 -20.55
C ILE A 350 2.39 7.75 -19.75
N SER A 351 3.49 7.15 -19.27
CA SER A 351 4.53 7.83 -18.50
C SER A 351 5.86 7.82 -19.25
N PRO A 352 6.36 8.98 -19.72
CA PRO A 352 7.72 9.08 -20.24
C PRO A 352 8.75 8.93 -19.11
N SER A 353 9.75 8.08 -19.30
CA SER A 353 10.71 7.77 -18.25
C SER A 353 12.12 7.44 -18.74
N HIS A 354 13.10 7.63 -17.84
CA HIS A 354 14.50 7.25 -18.04
C HIS A 354 14.89 6.08 -17.13
N LEU A 355 14.04 5.04 -17.07
CA LEU A 355 14.24 3.85 -16.23
C LEU A 355 15.20 2.81 -16.84
N LEU A 356 15.61 3.01 -18.08
CA LEU A 356 16.50 2.10 -18.79
C LEU A 356 17.98 2.41 -18.56
N PRO A 357 18.84 1.39 -18.48
CA PRO A 357 20.28 1.60 -18.55
C PRO A 357 20.68 2.30 -19.85
N ALA A 358 21.58 3.29 -19.76
CA ALA A 358 22.00 4.06 -20.92
C ALA A 358 22.78 3.25 -21.97
N ASP A 359 23.43 2.16 -21.53
CA ASP A 359 24.25 1.27 -22.37
C ASP A 359 23.45 0.37 -23.32
N ILE A 360 22.12 0.27 -23.17
CA ILE A 360 21.27 -0.39 -24.16
C ILE A 360 21.14 0.39 -25.47
N SER A 361 21.49 1.67 -25.47
CA SER A 361 21.48 2.55 -26.62
C SER A 361 22.89 2.89 -27.08
N PRO A 362 23.23 2.77 -28.38
CA PRO A 362 24.53 3.16 -28.92
C PRO A 362 24.82 4.66 -28.78
N THR A 363 23.81 5.51 -28.55
CA THR A 363 23.98 6.94 -28.29
C THR A 363 24.35 7.24 -26.84
N GLY A 364 24.27 6.24 -25.95
CA GLY A 364 24.41 6.41 -24.51
C GLY A 364 23.24 7.08 -23.84
N VAL A 365 22.08 7.18 -24.53
CA VAL A 365 20.81 7.69 -24.00
C VAL A 365 19.69 6.75 -24.39
N ALA A 366 18.94 6.26 -23.39
CA ALA A 366 17.74 5.49 -23.58
C ALA A 366 16.60 6.06 -22.76
N PHE A 367 15.38 5.99 -23.29
CA PHE A 367 14.17 6.36 -22.57
C PHE A 367 13.00 5.47 -23.00
N SER A 368 11.91 5.52 -22.26
CA SER A 368 10.72 4.72 -22.51
C SER A 368 9.45 5.57 -22.47
N LEU A 369 8.47 5.14 -23.25
CA LEU A 369 7.06 5.43 -22.94
C LEU A 369 6.48 4.20 -22.25
N GLY A 370 6.18 4.34 -20.98
CA GLY A 370 5.52 3.31 -20.17
C GLY A 370 4.03 3.33 -20.42
N LEU A 371 3.47 2.24 -20.92
CA LEU A 371 2.06 2.04 -21.16
C LEU A 371 1.44 1.41 -19.93
N GLU A 372 0.42 2.03 -19.40
CA GLU A 372 -0.20 1.67 -18.13
C GLU A 372 -1.68 1.37 -18.33
N LEU A 373 -2.09 0.14 -18.00
CA LEU A 373 -3.51 -0.21 -17.94
C LEU A 373 -4.01 0.05 -16.53
N MET A 374 -4.75 1.15 -16.36
CA MET A 374 -5.23 1.60 -15.05
C MET A 374 -6.52 0.90 -14.62
N HIS A 375 -7.37 0.52 -15.55
CA HIS A 375 -8.55 -0.30 -15.26
C HIS A 375 -8.33 -1.73 -15.74
N CYS A 376 -7.83 -2.59 -14.84
CA CYS A 376 -7.59 -4.01 -15.12
C CYS A 376 -8.81 -4.85 -14.74
N SER A 377 -9.28 -5.69 -15.67
CA SER A 377 -10.30 -6.73 -15.43
C SER A 377 -9.67 -8.08 -15.11
N SER A 378 -8.46 -8.34 -15.58
CA SER A 378 -7.67 -9.54 -15.23
C SER A 378 -7.44 -9.62 -13.72
N THR A 379 -7.46 -10.84 -13.21
CA THR A 379 -7.29 -11.12 -11.77
C THR A 379 -6.27 -12.22 -11.55
N GLY A 380 -5.31 -11.92 -10.70
CA GLY A 380 -4.29 -12.86 -10.26
C GLY A 380 -4.60 -13.52 -8.92
N TYR A 381 -3.60 -14.21 -8.37
CA TYR A 381 -3.69 -14.86 -7.07
C TYR A 381 -2.35 -14.89 -6.33
N ILE A 382 -2.44 -15.11 -5.01
CA ILE A 382 -1.30 -15.42 -4.13
C ILE A 382 -1.54 -16.77 -3.48
N ARG A 383 -0.53 -17.66 -3.52
CA ARG A 383 -0.54 -18.96 -2.84
C ARG A 383 0.77 -19.22 -2.13
N LEU A 384 0.75 -20.01 -1.09
CA LEU A 384 1.97 -20.48 -0.45
C LEU A 384 2.60 -21.59 -1.29
N LYS A 385 3.93 -21.60 -1.42
CA LYS A 385 4.69 -22.74 -1.96
C LYS A 385 4.99 -23.77 -0.88
N SER A 386 5.16 -23.31 0.36
CA SER A 386 5.43 -24.12 1.54
C SER A 386 4.92 -23.42 2.81
N ARG A 387 5.14 -24.04 3.97
CA ARG A 387 4.87 -23.45 5.29
C ARG A 387 6.00 -22.60 5.84
N ASP A 388 7.16 -22.60 5.18
CA ASP A 388 8.32 -21.83 5.63
C ASP A 388 8.09 -20.33 5.35
N PRO A 389 8.17 -19.44 6.35
CA PRO A 389 8.01 -18.00 6.17
C PRO A 389 9.13 -17.35 5.34
N HIS A 390 10.27 -18.05 5.14
CA HIS A 390 11.36 -17.60 4.27
C HIS A 390 11.10 -17.86 2.79
N ASP A 391 10.20 -18.77 2.46
CA ASP A 391 9.84 -19.05 1.07
C ASP A 391 8.92 -17.96 0.51
N ALA A 392 9.33 -17.40 -0.65
CA ALA A 392 8.48 -16.47 -1.37
C ALA A 392 7.16 -17.14 -1.79
N PRO A 393 6.01 -16.48 -1.65
CA PRO A 393 4.75 -17.01 -2.14
C PRO A 393 4.78 -17.18 -3.66
N GLU A 394 3.93 -18.03 -4.17
CA GLU A 394 3.57 -18.06 -5.58
C GLU A 394 2.72 -16.84 -5.88
N ILE A 395 3.14 -16.04 -6.87
CA ILE A 395 2.48 -14.82 -7.31
C ILE A 395 2.09 -14.99 -8.77
N ALA A 396 0.82 -14.89 -9.08
CA ALA A 396 0.32 -14.88 -10.45
C ALA A 396 -0.43 -13.57 -10.68
N LEU A 397 0.08 -12.72 -11.57
CA LEU A 397 -0.54 -11.42 -11.89
C LEU A 397 -1.65 -11.59 -12.94
N ASN A 398 -1.52 -12.54 -13.85
CA ASN A 398 -2.47 -12.86 -14.93
C ASN A 398 -2.80 -11.64 -15.81
N HIS A 399 -1.84 -10.73 -16.01
CA HIS A 399 -2.03 -9.53 -16.82
C HIS A 399 -2.45 -9.86 -18.25
N LEU A 400 -3.33 -9.03 -18.83
CA LEU A 400 -3.83 -9.12 -20.20
C LEU A 400 -4.49 -10.46 -20.57
N THR A 401 -4.98 -11.22 -19.58
CA THR A 401 -5.69 -12.49 -19.85
C THR A 401 -7.15 -12.29 -20.28
N THR A 402 -7.68 -11.10 -20.13
CA THR A 402 -9.02 -10.75 -20.63
C THR A 402 -8.93 -9.98 -21.93
N GLU A 403 -9.92 -10.17 -22.81
CA GLU A 403 -10.02 -9.45 -24.06
C GLU A 403 -10.19 -7.93 -23.83
N ASP A 404 -10.87 -7.55 -22.75
CA ASP A 404 -11.07 -6.14 -22.39
C ASP A 404 -9.74 -5.43 -22.09
N ASP A 405 -8.88 -6.05 -21.30
CA ASP A 405 -7.56 -5.53 -20.96
C ASP A 405 -6.65 -5.45 -22.19
N MET A 406 -6.66 -6.51 -23.00
CA MET A 406 -5.80 -6.59 -24.18
C MET A 406 -6.14 -5.48 -25.19
N ARG A 407 -7.42 -5.28 -25.53
CA ARG A 407 -7.81 -4.27 -26.52
C ARG A 407 -7.54 -2.84 -26.05
N ARG A 408 -7.69 -2.55 -24.72
CA ARG A 408 -7.32 -1.25 -24.14
C ARG A 408 -5.81 -1.00 -24.24
N MET A 409 -4.99 -2.03 -23.98
CA MET A 409 -3.53 -1.93 -24.12
C MET A 409 -3.09 -1.78 -25.57
N VAL A 410 -3.79 -2.39 -26.56
CA VAL A 410 -3.53 -2.17 -27.99
C VAL A 410 -3.75 -0.69 -28.36
N GLU A 411 -4.82 -0.06 -27.86
CA GLU A 411 -5.03 1.39 -28.08
C GLU A 411 -3.96 2.23 -27.40
N CYS A 412 -3.57 1.89 -26.17
CA CYS A 412 -2.50 2.57 -25.46
C CYS A 412 -1.18 2.48 -26.22
N PHE A 413 -0.87 1.31 -26.79
CA PHE A 413 0.31 1.07 -27.62
C PHE A 413 0.32 1.97 -28.86
N ARG A 414 -0.80 2.00 -29.61
CA ARG A 414 -0.95 2.88 -30.78
C ARG A 414 -0.84 4.36 -30.42
N LEU A 415 -1.42 4.77 -29.30
CA LEU A 415 -1.31 6.14 -28.82
C LEU A 415 0.14 6.53 -28.47
N ALA A 416 0.88 5.63 -27.85
CA ALA A 416 2.29 5.89 -27.52
C ALA A 416 3.16 6.06 -28.76
N ARG A 417 2.96 5.23 -29.80
CA ARG A 417 3.66 5.40 -31.08
C ARG A 417 3.24 6.70 -31.79
N LEU A 418 1.94 7.05 -31.76
CA LEU A 418 1.48 8.32 -32.29
C LEU A 418 2.16 9.52 -31.61
N LEU A 419 2.29 9.48 -30.27
CA LEU A 419 3.03 10.49 -29.50
C LEU A 419 4.50 10.55 -29.91
N ALA A 420 5.15 9.40 -30.10
CA ALA A 420 6.55 9.32 -30.52
C ALA A 420 6.78 9.90 -31.92
N ASP A 421 5.80 9.85 -32.81
CA ASP A 421 5.86 10.41 -34.16
C ASP A 421 5.53 11.91 -34.21
N MET A 422 5.00 12.50 -33.14
CA MET A 422 4.74 13.93 -33.08
C MET A 422 6.04 14.75 -33.06
N PRO A 423 6.10 15.91 -33.79
CA PRO A 423 7.33 16.68 -33.96
C PRO A 423 8.12 16.99 -32.68
N PRO A 424 7.52 17.39 -31.56
CA PRO A 424 8.29 17.66 -30.34
C PRO A 424 9.09 16.45 -29.85
N LEU A 425 8.48 15.26 -29.82
CA LEU A 425 9.13 14.06 -29.29
C LEU A 425 9.96 13.37 -30.38
N ARG A 426 9.47 13.29 -31.63
CA ARG A 426 10.16 12.65 -32.76
C ARG A 426 11.56 13.21 -33.00
N GLN A 427 11.78 14.49 -32.76
CA GLN A 427 13.10 15.14 -32.92
C GLN A 427 14.14 14.63 -31.92
N LEU A 428 13.72 14.06 -30.78
CA LEU A 428 14.59 13.53 -29.74
C LEU A 428 14.87 12.03 -29.90
N ILE A 429 14.20 11.34 -30.83
CA ILE A 429 14.31 9.91 -31.07
C ILE A 429 15.27 9.63 -32.21
N GLU A 430 16.22 8.70 -32.02
CA GLU A 430 16.97 8.08 -33.10
C GLU A 430 16.17 6.95 -33.75
N TYR A 431 15.75 5.96 -32.94
CA TYR A 431 14.91 4.84 -33.37
C TYR A 431 14.23 4.17 -32.14
N GLU A 432 13.20 3.35 -32.41
CA GLU A 432 12.56 2.49 -31.43
C GLU A 432 13.43 1.23 -31.22
N ILE A 433 13.90 1.00 -29.98
CA ILE A 433 14.73 -0.18 -29.62
C ILE A 433 13.84 -1.41 -29.51
N SER A 434 12.75 -1.32 -28.72
CA SER A 434 11.80 -2.40 -28.50
C SER A 434 10.37 -1.87 -28.33
N PRO A 435 9.38 -2.59 -28.87
CA PRO A 435 9.50 -3.85 -29.60
C PRO A 435 10.21 -3.71 -30.97
N GLY A 436 10.44 -2.50 -31.48
CA GLY A 436 11.17 -2.21 -32.69
C GLY A 436 10.34 -2.39 -33.97
N ALA A 437 10.98 -2.17 -35.10
CA ALA A 437 10.33 -2.17 -36.41
C ALA A 437 9.75 -3.53 -36.85
N SER A 438 10.07 -4.62 -36.17
CA SER A 438 9.49 -5.94 -36.43
C SER A 438 8.02 -6.06 -36.00
N VAL A 439 7.56 -5.19 -35.09
CA VAL A 439 6.16 -5.08 -34.68
C VAL A 439 5.53 -3.93 -35.45
N GLY A 440 4.77 -4.27 -36.50
CA GLY A 440 4.03 -3.29 -37.30
C GLY A 440 2.79 -2.73 -36.59
N ASP A 441 1.88 -2.13 -37.40
CA ASP A 441 0.61 -1.59 -36.90
C ASP A 441 -0.52 -2.64 -36.92
N ASP A 442 -0.21 -3.86 -37.38
CA ASP A 442 -1.18 -4.95 -37.33
C ASP A 442 -1.51 -5.32 -35.90
N GLU A 443 -2.80 -5.46 -35.60
CA GLU A 443 -3.26 -5.74 -34.26
C GLU A 443 -2.74 -7.06 -33.71
N SER A 444 -2.55 -8.08 -34.58
CA SER A 444 -2.04 -9.38 -34.15
C SER A 444 -0.59 -9.28 -33.66
N ASP A 445 0.24 -8.47 -34.33
CA ASP A 445 1.64 -8.26 -33.97
C ASP A 445 1.76 -7.48 -32.66
N ILE A 446 0.93 -6.43 -32.49
CA ILE A 446 0.86 -5.65 -31.24
C ILE A 446 0.41 -6.53 -30.08
N ARG A 447 -0.64 -7.35 -30.26
CA ARG A 447 -1.13 -8.29 -29.23
C ARG A 447 -0.05 -9.30 -28.82
N GLN A 448 0.68 -9.82 -29.79
CA GLN A 448 1.78 -10.74 -29.51
C GLN A 448 2.91 -10.06 -28.73
N ALA A 449 3.32 -8.86 -29.12
CA ALA A 449 4.34 -8.09 -28.42
C ALA A 449 3.91 -7.77 -26.98
N LEU A 450 2.67 -7.32 -26.79
CA LEU A 450 2.10 -7.06 -25.46
C LEU A 450 2.09 -8.33 -24.59
N ALA A 451 1.63 -9.45 -25.11
CA ALA A 451 1.58 -10.72 -24.38
C ALA A 451 2.97 -11.22 -23.97
N GLN A 452 4.00 -10.99 -24.80
CA GLN A 452 5.37 -11.42 -24.53
C GLN A 452 6.17 -10.46 -23.65
N GLY A 453 5.75 -9.20 -23.53
CA GLY A 453 6.50 -8.17 -22.81
C GLY A 453 5.74 -7.51 -21.67
N VAL A 454 4.51 -7.96 -21.36
CA VAL A 454 3.73 -7.36 -20.27
C VAL A 454 4.45 -7.53 -18.93
N SER A 455 4.50 -6.44 -18.16
CA SER A 455 5.11 -6.34 -16.84
C SER A 455 4.09 -5.79 -15.85
N THR A 456 4.53 -5.39 -14.67
CA THR A 456 3.74 -4.83 -13.58
C THR A 456 4.12 -3.38 -13.32
N LEU A 457 3.13 -2.53 -13.03
CA LEU A 457 3.35 -1.16 -12.53
C LEU A 457 3.62 -1.14 -11.01
N GLN A 458 3.73 -2.30 -10.37
CA GLN A 458 4.06 -2.47 -8.96
C GLN A 458 2.96 -2.00 -7.99
N HIS A 459 1.70 -2.17 -8.37
CA HIS A 459 0.52 -1.77 -7.60
C HIS A 459 -0.32 -2.95 -7.06
N PRO A 460 0.28 -4.05 -6.50
CA PRO A 460 -0.50 -5.19 -6.04
C PRO A 460 -1.41 -4.82 -4.87
N CYS A 461 -2.67 -5.27 -4.97
CA CYS A 461 -3.70 -5.03 -3.95
C CYS A 461 -4.76 -6.13 -3.95
N SER A 462 -5.80 -5.98 -3.14
CA SER A 462 -7.03 -6.80 -3.14
C SER A 462 -6.87 -8.26 -2.75
N THR A 463 -5.80 -8.66 -2.06
CA THR A 463 -5.56 -10.05 -1.65
C THR A 463 -6.33 -10.47 -0.38
N ALA A 464 -6.89 -9.51 0.35
CA ALA A 464 -7.80 -9.70 1.48
C ALA A 464 -8.88 -8.59 1.47
N PRO A 465 -9.70 -8.49 0.39
CA PRO A 465 -10.50 -7.31 0.11
C PRO A 465 -11.56 -7.03 1.17
N MET A 466 -11.82 -5.74 1.41
CA MET A 466 -12.97 -5.32 2.20
C MET A 466 -14.25 -5.41 1.37
N GLY A 467 -15.35 -5.75 2.04
CA GLY A 467 -16.66 -5.83 1.44
C GLY A 467 -17.74 -6.04 2.50
N PRO A 468 -19.03 -5.98 2.14
CA PRO A 468 -20.10 -6.32 3.03
C PRO A 468 -20.09 -7.84 3.34
N PRO A 469 -20.73 -8.28 4.44
CA PRO A 469 -20.64 -9.67 4.91
C PRO A 469 -21.26 -10.71 3.97
N ASP A 470 -22.05 -10.30 3.02
CA ASP A 470 -22.68 -11.13 1.98
C ASP A 470 -21.89 -11.15 0.65
N ASP A 471 -20.81 -10.38 0.53
CA ASP A 471 -19.88 -10.48 -0.61
C ASP A 471 -18.98 -11.73 -0.44
N PRO A 472 -19.08 -12.73 -1.34
CA PRO A 472 -18.27 -13.94 -1.25
C PRO A 472 -16.76 -13.70 -1.42
N CYS A 473 -16.37 -12.54 -1.93
CA CYS A 473 -14.97 -12.15 -2.08
C CYS A 473 -14.43 -11.40 -0.86
N ALA A 474 -15.30 -10.93 0.06
CA ALA A 474 -14.87 -10.16 1.20
C ALA A 474 -14.11 -11.01 2.24
N VAL A 475 -13.00 -10.49 2.70
CA VAL A 475 -12.19 -11.05 3.80
C VAL A 475 -12.34 -10.22 5.06
N VAL A 476 -12.43 -8.89 4.91
CA VAL A 476 -12.55 -7.94 6.01
C VAL A 476 -13.74 -7.00 5.80
N ASP A 477 -14.21 -6.38 6.89
CA ASP A 477 -15.21 -5.31 6.85
C ASP A 477 -14.60 -3.95 6.45
N GLU A 478 -15.44 -2.90 6.41
CA GLU A 478 -15.05 -1.53 6.09
C GLU A 478 -14.03 -0.89 7.07
N ASN A 479 -13.79 -1.52 8.22
CA ASN A 479 -12.81 -1.12 9.23
C ASN A 479 -11.57 -2.03 9.25
N GLY A 480 -11.45 -2.94 8.29
CA GLY A 480 -10.36 -3.89 8.17
C GLY A 480 -10.44 -5.07 9.14
N CYS A 481 -11.54 -5.26 9.89
CA CYS A 481 -11.73 -6.38 10.80
C CYS A 481 -11.99 -7.66 10.02
N LEU A 482 -11.26 -8.73 10.32
CA LEU A 482 -11.40 -10.00 9.63
C LEU A 482 -12.68 -10.72 10.04
N TYR A 483 -13.50 -11.13 9.08
CA TYR A 483 -14.76 -11.82 9.32
C TYR A 483 -14.57 -13.16 10.04
N GLY A 484 -15.26 -13.31 11.17
CA GLY A 484 -15.30 -14.53 11.98
C GLY A 484 -14.12 -14.74 12.93
N LEU A 485 -13.15 -13.81 12.96
CA LEU A 485 -12.12 -13.76 13.98
C LEU A 485 -12.11 -12.39 14.66
N HIS A 486 -11.90 -12.40 15.97
CA HIS A 486 -11.78 -11.18 16.77
C HIS A 486 -10.32 -10.79 16.96
N ASP A 487 -10.10 -9.51 17.28
CA ASP A 487 -8.81 -8.95 17.66
C ASP A 487 -7.77 -8.96 16.51
N LEU A 488 -8.25 -9.03 15.25
CA LEU A 488 -7.44 -8.99 14.03
C LEU A 488 -7.98 -7.97 13.04
N ARG A 489 -7.11 -7.11 12.55
CA ARG A 489 -7.37 -6.25 11.38
C ARG A 489 -6.29 -6.45 10.32
N VAL A 490 -6.65 -6.21 9.08
CA VAL A 490 -5.71 -6.04 7.96
C VAL A 490 -5.84 -4.59 7.49
N ILE A 491 -4.73 -3.85 7.47
CA ILE A 491 -4.72 -2.43 7.06
C ILE A 491 -3.48 -2.19 6.19
N ASP A 492 -3.61 -2.48 4.92
CA ASP A 492 -2.66 -2.19 3.83
C ASP A 492 -3.35 -2.34 2.47
N ALA A 493 -2.59 -2.47 1.39
CA ALA A 493 -3.13 -2.61 0.04
C ALA A 493 -4.01 -3.86 -0.15
N SER A 494 -3.87 -4.89 0.71
CA SER A 494 -4.66 -6.13 0.63
C SER A 494 -6.16 -5.87 0.68
N ILE A 495 -6.59 -4.86 1.46
CA ILE A 495 -8.00 -4.62 1.74
C ILE A 495 -8.73 -3.80 0.68
N LEU A 496 -8.04 -3.21 -0.29
CA LEU A 496 -8.70 -2.51 -1.38
C LEU A 496 -9.65 -3.45 -2.13
N PRO A 497 -10.95 -3.13 -2.23
CA PRO A 497 -11.91 -3.98 -2.93
C PRO A 497 -11.82 -3.86 -4.44
N GLU A 498 -11.30 -2.73 -4.91
CA GLU A 498 -10.97 -2.42 -6.31
C GLU A 498 -9.65 -1.66 -6.35
N ILE A 499 -8.90 -1.86 -7.43
CA ILE A 499 -7.69 -1.09 -7.65
C ILE A 499 -8.05 0.34 -8.06
N PRO A 500 -7.54 1.39 -7.39
CA PRO A 500 -7.67 2.77 -7.85
C PRO A 500 -7.04 2.96 -9.23
N LEU A 501 -7.58 3.87 -10.02
CA LEU A 501 -7.08 4.18 -11.37
C LEU A 501 -5.80 5.05 -11.34
N ILE A 502 -5.02 4.96 -10.30
CA ILE A 502 -3.80 5.74 -10.07
C ILE A 502 -2.86 5.00 -9.10
N ASN A 503 -1.71 5.60 -8.79
CA ASN A 503 -0.73 5.09 -7.83
C ASN A 503 -1.34 4.77 -6.46
N LEU A 504 -0.99 3.64 -5.87
CA LEU A 504 -1.61 3.18 -4.62
C LEU A 504 -1.10 3.90 -3.36
N ASN A 505 0.19 4.30 -3.34
CA ASN A 505 0.85 4.69 -2.09
C ASN A 505 0.13 5.81 -1.31
N PRO A 506 -0.28 6.95 -1.91
CA PRO A 506 -1.01 7.99 -1.19
C PRO A 506 -2.38 7.50 -0.65
N THR A 507 -3.06 6.64 -1.41
CA THR A 507 -4.35 6.07 -0.99
C THR A 507 -4.17 5.11 0.20
N ILE A 508 -3.11 4.30 0.22
CA ILE A 508 -2.81 3.42 1.37
C ILE A 508 -2.46 4.23 2.62
N ILE A 509 -1.72 5.31 2.47
CA ILE A 509 -1.41 6.24 3.58
C ILE A 509 -2.71 6.85 4.13
N MET A 510 -3.57 7.36 3.26
CA MET A 510 -4.89 7.90 3.63
C MET A 510 -5.74 6.87 4.36
N MET A 511 -5.81 5.63 3.87
CA MET A 511 -6.54 4.53 4.52
C MET A 511 -6.01 4.26 5.92
N ALA A 512 -4.68 4.26 6.10
CA ALA A 512 -4.07 4.07 7.42
C ALA A 512 -4.38 5.22 8.38
N GLU A 513 -4.39 6.48 7.92
CA GLU A 513 -4.83 7.64 8.71
C GLU A 513 -6.28 7.50 9.16
N LYS A 514 -7.18 7.12 8.24
CA LYS A 514 -8.61 6.93 8.52
C LYS A 514 -8.86 5.80 9.51
N LEU A 515 -8.26 4.64 9.26
CA LEU A 515 -8.48 3.45 10.09
C LEU A 515 -7.78 3.54 11.45
N ALA A 516 -6.70 4.32 11.56
CA ALA A 516 -6.11 4.66 12.86
C ALA A 516 -7.07 5.47 13.74
N ASP A 517 -7.76 6.45 13.16
CA ASP A 517 -8.75 7.25 13.90
C ASP A 517 -9.96 6.38 14.33
N ALA A 518 -10.46 5.52 13.46
CA ALA A 518 -11.53 4.57 13.80
C ALA A 518 -11.12 3.66 14.97
N LEU A 519 -9.93 3.06 14.92
CA LEU A 519 -9.43 2.18 15.98
C LEU A 519 -9.21 2.92 17.31
N ARG A 520 -8.71 4.16 17.27
CA ARG A 520 -8.58 4.99 18.48
C ARG A 520 -9.92 5.24 19.17
N ASN A 521 -10.97 5.49 18.38
CA ASN A 521 -12.32 5.69 18.89
C ASN A 521 -12.85 4.40 19.54
N ASP A 522 -12.65 3.24 18.91
CA ASP A 522 -13.04 1.93 19.47
C ASP A 522 -12.35 1.69 20.83
N ILE A 523 -11.04 1.91 20.93
CA ILE A 523 -10.27 1.75 22.17
C ILE A 523 -10.77 2.70 23.26
N HIS A 524 -11.07 3.95 22.91
CA HIS A 524 -11.60 4.91 23.88
C HIS A 524 -12.99 4.53 24.40
N GLU A 525 -13.86 4.02 23.54
CA GLU A 525 -15.19 3.55 23.94
C GLU A 525 -15.11 2.31 24.84
N GLU A 526 -14.27 1.35 24.50
CA GLU A 526 -14.03 0.16 25.33
C GLU A 526 -13.53 0.52 26.73
N ARG A 527 -12.59 1.46 26.84
CA ARG A 527 -12.09 1.95 28.13
C ARG A 527 -13.18 2.64 28.96
N LYS A 528 -14.02 3.49 28.34
CA LYS A 528 -15.15 4.15 29.01
C LYS A 528 -16.15 3.13 29.55
N ASN A 529 -16.48 2.13 28.71
CA ASN A 529 -17.42 1.07 29.10
C ASN A 529 -16.85 0.18 30.22
N GLY A 530 -15.57 -0.15 30.18
CA GLY A 530 -14.88 -0.89 31.24
C GLY A 530 -14.86 -0.15 32.58
N ILE A 531 -14.60 1.17 32.57
CA ILE A 531 -14.65 2.03 33.78
C ILE A 531 -16.07 2.07 34.33
N HIS A 532 -17.08 2.20 33.46
CA HIS A 532 -18.50 2.26 33.89
C HIS A 532 -18.96 0.93 34.51
N GLN A 533 -18.55 -0.22 33.97
CA GLN A 533 -18.83 -1.53 34.55
C GLN A 533 -18.13 -1.74 35.89
N ALA A 534 -16.85 -1.35 35.99
CA ALA A 534 -16.11 -1.40 37.28
C ALA A 534 -16.73 -0.48 38.35
N GLY A 535 -17.19 0.71 37.96
CA GLY A 535 -17.91 1.63 38.84
C GLY A 535 -19.22 1.04 39.35
N LYS A 536 -20.03 0.43 38.49
CA LYS A 536 -21.28 -0.27 38.89
C LYS A 536 -21.01 -1.46 39.81
N GLN A 537 -19.94 -2.21 39.57
CA GLN A 537 -19.56 -3.36 40.38
C GLN A 537 -19.09 -2.92 41.79
N ARG A 538 -18.35 -1.80 41.89
CA ARG A 538 -17.97 -1.18 43.17
C ARG A 538 -19.21 -0.71 43.94
N GLN A 539 -20.13 0.00 43.29
CA GLN A 539 -21.39 0.46 43.94
C GLN A 539 -22.25 -0.71 44.41
N ASN A 540 -22.35 -1.79 43.62
CA ASN A 540 -23.06 -3.00 44.03
C ASN A 540 -22.40 -3.67 45.25
N ASN A 541 -21.07 -3.79 45.26
CA ASN A 541 -20.32 -4.36 46.38
C ASN A 541 -20.47 -3.50 47.65
N GLU A 542 -20.39 -2.16 47.55
CA GLU A 542 -20.64 -1.27 48.68
C GLU A 542 -22.06 -1.36 49.19
N THR A 543 -23.06 -1.52 48.32
CA THR A 543 -24.46 -1.69 48.70
C THR A 543 -24.69 -3.02 49.40
N ILE A 544 -24.01 -4.09 48.96
CA ILE A 544 -24.06 -5.41 49.63
C ILE A 544 -23.40 -5.34 51.00
N VAL A 545 -22.24 -4.69 51.15
CA VAL A 545 -21.55 -4.51 52.44
C VAL A 545 -22.41 -3.70 53.38
N ARG A 546 -23.04 -2.60 52.93
CA ARG A 546 -23.96 -1.78 53.75
C ARG A 546 -25.22 -2.54 54.18
N ARG A 547 -25.75 -3.45 53.34
CA ARG A 547 -26.88 -4.34 53.70
C ARG A 547 -26.48 -5.37 54.77
N HIS A 548 -25.27 -5.94 54.68
CA HIS A 548 -24.77 -6.90 55.68
C HIS A 548 -24.45 -6.24 57.02
N SER A 549 -23.91 -5.00 57.01
CA SER A 549 -23.65 -4.24 58.25
C SER A 549 -24.96 -3.83 58.94
N ARG A 550 -25.99 -3.41 58.20
CA ARG A 550 -27.32 -3.11 58.79
C ARG A 550 -28.00 -4.36 59.37
N ARG A 551 -27.87 -5.55 58.75
CA ARG A 551 -28.41 -6.78 59.35
C ARG A 551 -27.69 -7.20 60.62
N ARG A 552 -26.40 -6.96 60.80
CA ARG A 552 -25.68 -7.21 62.06
C ARG A 552 -26.07 -6.25 63.17
N TRP A 553 -26.47 -5.02 62.87
CA TRP A 553 -26.95 -4.06 63.87
C TRP A 553 -28.34 -4.43 64.38
N PHE A 554 -29.23 -4.99 63.61
CA PHE A 554 -30.57 -5.41 64.01
C PHE A 554 -30.61 -6.77 64.72
N SER A 555 -29.62 -7.61 64.58
CA SER A 555 -29.53 -8.89 65.31
C SER A 555 -28.85 -8.80 66.67
N GLY A 556 -28.27 -7.63 67.02
CA GLY A 556 -27.60 -7.40 68.31
C GLY A 556 -28.49 -6.73 69.39
N CYS A 557 -29.74 -6.32 69.10
CA CYS A 557 -30.62 -5.58 70.00
C CYS A 557 -31.76 -6.42 70.58
N GLY A 558 -31.68 -7.76 70.54
CA GLY A 558 -32.79 -8.62 71.02
C GLY A 558 -32.39 -9.69 72.02
N SER A 559 -31.79 -9.34 73.15
CA SER A 559 -31.77 -10.20 74.34
C SER A 559 -31.21 -9.47 75.56
N ARG A 560 -32.01 -8.61 76.21
CA ARG A 560 -31.94 -8.29 77.65
C ARG A 560 -33.32 -7.94 78.08
N ARG A 561 -34.09 -8.93 78.61
CA ARG A 561 -35.07 -8.78 79.69
C ARG A 561 -35.16 -10.09 80.44
N THR A 562 -34.82 -9.96 81.72
CA THR A 562 -35.43 -10.45 82.98
C THR A 562 -35.43 -11.93 83.27
N SER A 563 -34.72 -12.40 84.18
CA SER A 563 -35.07 -12.37 85.66
C SER A 563 -33.84 -12.74 86.45
#